data_64df9f6d1c1bd297aed115282f4910c2
#
_entry.id   64df9f6d1c1bd297aed115282f4910c2
#
_cell.length_a   1.000
_cell.length_b   1.000
_cell.length_c   1.000
_cell.angle_alpha   90.00
_cell.angle_beta   90.00
_cell.angle_gamma   90.00
#
_symmetry.space_group_name_H-M   'P 1'
#
loop_
_entity.id
_entity.type
_entity.pdbx_description
1 polymer ?
#
loop_
_entity_poly.entity_id
_entity_poly.type
_entity_poly.pdbx_seq_one_letter_code
_entity_poly.pdbx_strand_id
1 'polypeptide(L)'
;MKKILVIFLGICSFSVLGQDKLPIIDMQLHAHPVDGQGPPPVAICTPIYPMPVWDPALEYSEVFMKMLKEPPCKNPVWSPRTDDELMNETFDVLEKNNIYGVLSGTVDRVAKWRSHKPERLYPAIEMTIGARTPSVDSLRALHKNGELMVLGELTTQYAGIYPNDERLTPYFELAEELDIPVGIHVGPGPPGVIYLGASNYRAKMHSPLTLENVLVKHPKLRLYIMHGGYPMLDDLLTVLYAHPQVYIDVGVIVFTQPREAFYRWLKAIVDAGFGNRVMFGSDQMVWPGVIERSIAVIQEAPFLTESQKRDIFYNNAVRFLRLSDEEIARHHSN
;
A
#
# COMPACT_ATOMS: atom_id res chain seq x y z
N MET A 1 -40.36 16.91 -65.41
CA MET A 1 -39.36 17.59 -64.55
C MET A 1 -39.31 16.80 -63.24
N LYS A 2 -38.27 15.95 -63.04
CA LYS A 2 -38.06 15.17 -61.82
C LYS A 2 -37.19 16.01 -60.87
N LYS A 3 -37.73 16.32 -59.69
CA LYS A 3 -36.96 16.99 -58.62
C LYS A 3 -36.14 15.93 -57.85
N ILE A 4 -34.80 16.07 -57.88
CA ILE A 4 -33.91 15.24 -57.12
C ILE A 4 -33.76 15.93 -55.73
N LEU A 5 -34.17 15.20 -54.66
CA LEU A 5 -33.98 15.61 -53.30
C LEU A 5 -32.60 15.07 -52.82
N VAL A 6 -31.65 15.96 -52.58
CA VAL A 6 -30.34 15.65 -52.02
C VAL A 6 -30.46 15.74 -50.49
N ILE A 7 -30.41 14.60 -49.82
CA ILE A 7 -30.35 14.50 -48.34
C ILE A 7 -28.87 14.63 -47.92
N PHE A 8 -28.52 15.72 -47.26
CA PHE A 8 -27.24 15.85 -46.59
C PHE A 8 -27.29 15.09 -45.27
N LEU A 9 -26.63 13.94 -45.18
CA LEU A 9 -26.34 13.29 -43.90
C LEU A 9 -25.16 14.04 -43.24
N GLY A 10 -25.45 14.85 -42.25
CA GLY A 10 -24.42 15.42 -41.36
C GLY A 10 -23.85 14.31 -40.49
N ILE A 11 -22.59 13.96 -40.71
CA ILE A 11 -21.82 13.06 -39.81
C ILE A 11 -21.46 13.89 -38.58
N CYS A 12 -22.23 13.76 -37.51
CA CYS A 12 -21.80 14.23 -36.17
C CYS A 12 -20.68 13.31 -35.69
N SER A 13 -19.43 13.77 -35.84
CA SER A 13 -18.28 13.16 -35.17
C SER A 13 -18.43 13.42 -33.68
N PHE A 14 -18.94 12.47 -32.92
CA PHE A 14 -18.80 12.47 -31.47
C PHE A 14 -17.33 12.20 -31.15
N SER A 15 -16.58 13.26 -30.81
CA SER A 15 -15.31 13.11 -30.11
C SER A 15 -15.64 12.45 -28.77
N VAL A 16 -15.32 11.17 -28.62
CA VAL A 16 -15.25 10.52 -27.33
C VAL A 16 -14.07 11.19 -26.62
N LEU A 17 -14.36 12.28 -25.89
CA LEU A 17 -13.42 12.79 -24.89
C LEU A 17 -13.23 11.62 -23.92
N GLY A 18 -12.01 11.09 -23.84
CA GLY A 18 -11.65 10.10 -22.85
C GLY A 18 -12.07 10.66 -21.49
N GLN A 19 -12.92 9.94 -20.78
CA GLN A 19 -13.36 10.35 -19.46
C GLN A 19 -12.11 10.30 -18.57
N ASP A 20 -11.63 11.45 -18.11
CA ASP A 20 -10.48 11.55 -17.24
C ASP A 20 -10.69 10.62 -16.03
N LYS A 21 -9.72 9.75 -15.77
CA LYS A 21 -9.82 8.81 -14.67
C LYS A 21 -9.78 9.58 -13.36
N LEU A 22 -10.75 9.31 -12.48
CA LEU A 22 -10.72 9.86 -11.13
C LEU A 22 -9.43 9.49 -10.42
N PRO A 23 -8.80 10.42 -9.69
CA PRO A 23 -7.53 10.18 -9.03
C PRO A 23 -7.64 9.12 -7.95
N ILE A 24 -6.59 8.32 -7.78
CA ILE A 24 -6.42 7.34 -6.71
C ILE A 24 -5.23 7.76 -5.86
N ILE A 25 -5.27 7.53 -4.56
CA ILE A 25 -4.11 7.62 -3.68
C ILE A 25 -3.76 6.22 -3.20
N ASP A 26 -2.57 5.76 -3.57
CA ASP A 26 -1.98 4.51 -3.07
C ASP A 26 -1.13 4.83 -1.82
N MET A 27 -1.57 4.34 -0.67
CA MET A 27 -0.93 4.65 0.62
C MET A 27 0.32 3.80 0.90
N GLN A 28 0.62 2.84 0.01
CA GLN A 28 1.74 1.92 0.21
C GLN A 28 2.39 1.53 -1.13
N LEU A 29 3.30 2.40 -1.59
CA LEU A 29 4.22 2.12 -2.69
C LEU A 29 5.65 1.96 -2.16
N HIS A 30 6.45 1.13 -2.83
CA HIS A 30 7.84 0.86 -2.44
C HIS A 30 8.83 1.18 -3.56
N ALA A 31 9.88 1.92 -3.22
CA ALA A 31 11.09 2.07 -4.03
C ALA A 31 12.11 0.98 -3.66
N HIS A 32 11.71 -0.29 -3.72
CA HIS A 32 12.58 -1.42 -3.43
C HIS A 32 13.60 -1.67 -4.54
N PRO A 33 14.75 -2.32 -4.25
CA PRO A 33 15.58 -2.89 -5.31
C PRO A 33 14.83 -4.02 -6.02
N VAL A 34 15.07 -4.20 -7.29
CA VAL A 34 14.39 -5.21 -8.12
C VAL A 34 14.62 -6.64 -7.63
N ASP A 35 15.73 -6.89 -6.93
CA ASP A 35 16.10 -8.15 -6.30
C ASP A 35 15.61 -8.27 -4.84
N GLY A 36 14.83 -7.32 -4.35
CA GLY A 36 14.30 -7.31 -2.97
C GLY A 36 13.44 -8.52 -2.60
N GLN A 37 12.92 -9.25 -3.60
CA GLN A 37 12.17 -10.49 -3.42
C GLN A 37 12.92 -11.71 -3.99
N GLY A 38 14.23 -11.59 -4.22
CA GLY A 38 15.10 -12.59 -4.82
C GLY A 38 15.56 -12.22 -6.22
N PRO A 39 16.49 -13.01 -6.82
CA PRO A 39 17.06 -12.69 -8.13
C PRO A 39 15.99 -12.54 -9.22
N PRO A 40 15.90 -11.39 -9.92
CA PRO A 40 14.86 -11.16 -10.91
C PRO A 40 15.06 -12.02 -12.19
N PRO A 41 14.00 -12.29 -12.99
CA PRO A 41 12.62 -11.98 -12.65
C PRO A 41 12.04 -12.97 -11.65
N VAL A 42 11.17 -12.49 -10.79
CA VAL A 42 10.36 -13.29 -9.88
C VAL A 42 8.88 -12.99 -10.11
N ALA A 43 8.00 -13.96 -9.86
CA ALA A 43 6.59 -13.80 -10.11
C ALA A 43 5.76 -13.99 -8.85
N ILE A 44 4.59 -13.33 -8.82
CA ILE A 44 3.60 -13.54 -7.77
C ILE A 44 2.25 -13.92 -8.36
N CYS A 45 1.57 -14.87 -7.73
CA CYS A 45 0.20 -15.22 -8.04
C CYS A 45 -0.77 -14.28 -7.31
N THR A 46 -1.82 -13.87 -7.99
CA THR A 46 -2.87 -12.99 -7.46
C THR A 46 -4.24 -13.64 -7.59
N PRO A 47 -4.73 -14.38 -6.57
CA PRO A 47 -4.15 -14.58 -5.23
C PRO A 47 -3.02 -15.62 -5.15
N ILE A 48 -2.32 -15.69 -4.01
CA ILE A 48 -1.42 -16.81 -3.69
C ILE A 48 -2.30 -18.00 -3.32
N TYR A 49 -2.50 -18.90 -4.29
CA TYR A 49 -3.35 -20.08 -4.11
C TYR A 49 -2.90 -21.24 -5.02
N PRO A 50 -2.72 -22.44 -4.44
CA PRO A 50 -2.78 -22.77 -3.01
C PRO A 50 -1.63 -22.14 -2.24
N MET A 51 -1.80 -21.96 -0.91
CA MET A 51 -0.69 -21.58 -0.03
C MET A 51 0.38 -22.68 -0.02
N PRO A 52 1.67 -22.31 0.08
CA PRO A 52 2.74 -23.30 0.06
C PRO A 52 2.61 -24.29 1.22
N VAL A 53 2.87 -25.55 0.92
CA VAL A 53 3.05 -26.61 1.91
C VAL A 53 4.54 -26.92 1.96
N TRP A 54 5.10 -27.03 3.16
CA TRP A 54 6.50 -27.26 3.38
C TRP A 54 6.76 -28.57 4.12
N ASP A 55 7.69 -29.38 3.57
CA ASP A 55 8.28 -30.51 4.28
C ASP A 55 9.52 -29.99 5.03
N PRO A 56 9.59 -30.08 6.37
CA PRO A 56 10.74 -29.61 7.15
C PRO A 56 12.06 -30.32 6.85
N ALA A 57 12.07 -31.39 6.06
CA ALA A 57 13.29 -32.02 5.56
C ALA A 57 13.98 -31.20 4.44
N LEU A 58 13.29 -30.17 3.90
CA LEU A 58 13.80 -29.29 2.84
C LEU A 58 14.11 -27.90 3.41
N GLU A 59 14.96 -27.15 2.71
CA GLU A 59 15.17 -25.73 3.01
C GLU A 59 13.97 -24.90 2.52
N TYR A 60 13.30 -24.19 3.43
CA TYR A 60 12.09 -23.43 3.08
C TYR A 60 12.36 -22.32 2.05
N SER A 61 13.52 -21.68 2.12
CA SER A 61 13.94 -20.66 1.15
C SER A 61 13.95 -21.18 -0.29
N GLU A 62 14.32 -22.44 -0.51
CA GLU A 62 14.29 -23.08 -1.83
C GLU A 62 12.85 -23.34 -2.28
N VAL A 63 11.99 -23.80 -1.37
CA VAL A 63 10.55 -24.01 -1.65
C VAL A 63 9.88 -22.69 -2.02
N PHE A 64 10.15 -21.63 -1.25
CA PHE A 64 9.60 -20.30 -1.51
C PHE A 64 10.13 -19.72 -2.82
N MET A 65 11.43 -19.81 -3.07
CA MET A 65 12.04 -19.31 -4.31
C MET A 65 11.50 -20.06 -5.54
N LYS A 66 11.29 -21.38 -5.43
CA LYS A 66 10.68 -22.17 -6.50
C LYS A 66 9.27 -21.65 -6.82
N MET A 67 8.46 -21.30 -5.81
CA MET A 67 7.14 -20.73 -6.04
C MET A 67 7.20 -19.39 -6.80
N LEU A 68 8.22 -18.56 -6.56
CA LEU A 68 8.42 -17.29 -7.26
C LEU A 68 8.99 -17.45 -8.67
N LYS A 69 9.73 -18.54 -8.94
CA LYS A 69 10.35 -18.83 -10.26
C LYS A 69 9.44 -19.65 -11.16
N GLU A 70 8.63 -20.51 -10.57
CA GLU A 70 7.72 -21.44 -11.24
C GLU A 70 6.32 -21.28 -10.64
N PRO A 71 5.66 -20.11 -10.82
CA PRO A 71 4.40 -19.82 -10.15
C PRO A 71 3.31 -20.81 -10.58
N PRO A 72 2.52 -21.35 -9.64
CA PRO A 72 1.54 -22.38 -9.94
C PRO A 72 0.25 -21.83 -10.63
N CYS A 73 0.08 -20.53 -10.72
CA CYS A 73 -1.10 -19.90 -11.30
C CYS A 73 -0.95 -19.65 -12.80
N LYS A 74 -2.09 -19.54 -13.48
CA LYS A 74 -2.14 -19.37 -14.95
C LYS A 74 -1.60 -18.02 -15.42
N ASN A 75 -1.86 -16.95 -14.66
CA ASN A 75 -1.53 -15.56 -15.04
C ASN A 75 -0.77 -14.85 -13.90
N PRO A 76 0.48 -15.24 -13.65
CA PRO A 76 1.30 -14.59 -12.63
C PRO A 76 1.67 -13.17 -13.05
N VAL A 77 1.95 -12.32 -12.06
CA VAL A 77 2.55 -11.00 -12.29
C VAL A 77 4.07 -11.16 -12.13
N TRP A 78 4.82 -10.85 -13.17
CA TRP A 78 6.28 -10.91 -13.17
C TRP A 78 6.90 -9.58 -12.76
N SER A 79 8.00 -9.65 -12.04
CA SER A 79 8.83 -8.46 -11.80
C SER A 79 9.62 -8.10 -13.04
N PRO A 80 9.97 -6.81 -13.22
CA PRO A 80 11.02 -6.37 -14.13
C PRO A 80 12.37 -7.00 -13.81
N ARG A 81 13.38 -6.72 -14.62
CA ARG A 81 14.73 -7.29 -14.48
C ARG A 81 15.73 -6.34 -13.86
N THR A 82 15.47 -5.03 -13.96
CA THR A 82 16.37 -3.97 -13.51
C THR A 82 15.62 -2.95 -12.65
N ASP A 83 16.35 -2.22 -11.81
CA ASP A 83 15.79 -1.14 -10.97
C ASP A 83 15.13 -0.05 -11.81
N ASP A 84 15.70 0.28 -12.97
CA ASP A 84 15.14 1.32 -13.86
C ASP A 84 13.86 0.82 -14.55
N GLU A 85 13.80 -0.44 -14.98
CA GLU A 85 12.56 -1.03 -15.48
C GLU A 85 11.47 -1.03 -14.40
N LEU A 86 11.80 -1.42 -13.14
CA LEU A 86 10.86 -1.43 -12.03
C LEU A 86 10.27 -0.04 -11.78
N MET A 87 11.13 0.98 -11.76
CA MET A 87 10.71 2.37 -11.58
C MET A 87 9.80 2.83 -12.74
N ASN A 88 10.22 2.61 -13.98
CA ASN A 88 9.50 3.07 -15.16
C ASN A 88 8.15 2.36 -15.33
N GLU A 89 8.10 1.03 -15.20
CA GLU A 89 6.84 0.28 -15.27
C GLU A 89 5.87 0.68 -14.15
N THR A 90 6.38 1.00 -12.95
CA THR A 90 5.55 1.55 -11.88
C THR A 90 4.97 2.89 -12.30
N PHE A 91 5.78 3.81 -12.84
CA PHE A 91 5.28 5.11 -13.31
C PHE A 91 4.24 4.98 -14.41
N ASP A 92 4.45 4.08 -15.37
CA ASP A 92 3.46 3.82 -16.43
C ASP A 92 2.10 3.42 -15.86
N VAL A 93 2.10 2.57 -14.83
CA VAL A 93 0.86 2.17 -14.14
C VAL A 93 0.23 3.34 -13.37
N LEU A 94 1.05 4.13 -12.67
CA LEU A 94 0.56 5.31 -11.93
C LEU A 94 -0.09 6.33 -12.87
N GLU A 95 0.57 6.66 -13.99
CA GLU A 95 0.05 7.62 -14.97
C GLU A 95 -1.20 7.09 -15.67
N LYS A 96 -1.16 5.85 -16.16
CA LYS A 96 -2.29 5.19 -16.82
C LYS A 96 -3.56 5.21 -15.96
N ASN A 97 -3.44 5.14 -14.64
CA ASN A 97 -4.57 5.02 -13.71
C ASN A 97 -4.78 6.28 -12.86
N ASN A 98 -4.14 7.40 -13.16
CA ASN A 98 -4.16 8.65 -12.41
C ASN A 98 -3.93 8.43 -10.90
N ILE A 99 -2.82 7.75 -10.57
CA ILE A 99 -2.46 7.40 -9.19
C ILE A 99 -1.42 8.36 -8.64
N TYR A 100 -1.63 8.80 -7.42
CA TYR A 100 -0.68 9.46 -6.55
C TYR A 100 -0.31 8.48 -5.44
N GLY A 101 0.91 8.53 -4.89
CA GLY A 101 1.28 7.49 -3.94
C GLY A 101 2.23 7.92 -2.84
N VAL A 102 2.06 7.32 -1.67
CA VAL A 102 3.02 7.38 -0.58
C VAL A 102 4.12 6.36 -0.89
N LEU A 103 5.29 6.88 -1.30
CA LEU A 103 6.41 6.06 -1.72
C LEU A 103 7.41 5.88 -0.58
N SER A 104 7.55 4.68 -0.08
CA SER A 104 8.50 4.30 0.97
C SER A 104 9.73 3.56 0.43
N GLY A 105 10.80 3.64 1.19
CA GLY A 105 12.07 3.00 0.88
C GLY A 105 13.22 3.69 1.60
N THR A 106 14.46 3.41 1.16
CA THR A 106 15.62 4.18 1.63
C THR A 106 15.58 5.61 1.09
N VAL A 107 16.18 6.55 1.83
CA VAL A 107 16.20 7.98 1.46
C VAL A 107 16.65 8.18 0.00
N ASP A 108 17.75 7.54 -0.40
CA ASP A 108 18.32 7.69 -1.74
C ASP A 108 17.40 7.16 -2.84
N ARG A 109 16.72 6.03 -2.61
CA ARG A 109 15.79 5.44 -3.57
C ARG A 109 14.53 6.29 -3.73
N VAL A 110 13.96 6.74 -2.62
CA VAL A 110 12.81 7.64 -2.65
C VAL A 110 13.16 8.95 -3.35
N ALA A 111 14.32 9.54 -3.06
CA ALA A 111 14.81 10.74 -3.75
C ALA A 111 14.98 10.50 -5.26
N LYS A 112 15.58 9.38 -5.68
CA LYS A 112 15.72 9.00 -7.09
C LYS A 112 14.35 8.95 -7.78
N TRP A 113 13.39 8.21 -7.25
CA TRP A 113 12.07 8.07 -7.88
C TRP A 113 11.32 9.40 -7.93
N ARG A 114 11.35 10.18 -6.85
CA ARG A 114 10.72 11.50 -6.79
C ARG A 114 11.34 12.52 -7.76
N SER A 115 12.62 12.41 -8.06
CA SER A 115 13.24 13.32 -9.04
C SER A 115 12.65 13.20 -10.46
N HIS A 116 11.98 12.08 -10.77
CA HIS A 116 11.30 11.83 -12.05
C HIS A 116 9.83 12.22 -12.02
N LYS A 117 9.14 12.06 -10.87
CA LYS A 117 7.69 12.30 -10.71
C LYS A 117 7.39 12.99 -9.38
N PRO A 118 7.93 14.19 -9.12
CA PRO A 118 7.81 14.86 -7.83
C PRO A 118 6.35 15.20 -7.45
N GLU A 119 5.50 15.43 -8.45
CA GLU A 119 4.09 15.81 -8.26
C GLU A 119 3.17 14.64 -7.91
N ARG A 120 3.61 13.39 -8.17
CA ARG A 120 2.82 12.18 -7.93
C ARG A 120 3.19 11.42 -6.66
N LEU A 121 4.38 11.69 -6.09
CA LEU A 121 4.95 10.86 -5.03
C LEU A 121 5.13 11.64 -3.73
N TYR A 122 4.43 11.19 -2.70
CA TYR A 122 4.60 11.65 -1.32
C TYR A 122 5.73 10.85 -0.66
N PRO A 123 6.81 11.51 -0.19
CA PRO A 123 7.98 10.80 0.30
C PRO A 123 7.72 10.18 1.67
N ALA A 124 8.04 8.90 1.78
CA ALA A 124 8.03 8.16 3.04
C ALA A 124 9.36 7.43 3.25
N ILE A 125 9.71 7.17 4.50
CA ILE A 125 10.94 6.48 4.85
C ILE A 125 10.59 5.16 5.52
N GLU A 126 10.96 4.06 4.84
CA GLU A 126 10.90 2.72 5.40
C GLU A 126 12.01 2.52 6.43
N MET A 127 11.66 2.00 7.61
CA MET A 127 12.65 1.73 8.65
C MET A 127 12.25 0.61 9.60
N THR A 128 13.27 -0.02 10.15
CA THR A 128 13.18 -0.85 11.35
C THR A 128 14.22 -0.42 12.35
N ILE A 129 14.07 -0.81 13.62
CA ILE A 129 15.05 -0.48 14.66
C ILE A 129 16.32 -1.32 14.49
N GLY A 130 17.46 -0.67 14.36
CA GLY A 130 18.76 -1.31 14.18
C GLY A 130 19.87 -0.31 13.84
N ALA A 131 21.04 -0.81 13.42
CA ALA A 131 22.22 0.01 13.16
C ALA A 131 22.06 1.04 12.02
N ARG A 132 21.09 0.84 11.13
CA ARG A 132 20.81 1.74 9.99
C ARG A 132 19.55 2.57 10.18
N THR A 133 18.99 2.63 11.37
CA THR A 133 17.81 3.46 11.67
C THR A 133 18.22 4.94 11.55
N PRO A 134 17.54 5.76 10.73
CA PRO A 134 17.79 7.20 10.69
C PRO A 134 17.62 7.83 12.06
N SER A 135 18.46 8.79 12.42
CA SER A 135 18.26 9.53 13.68
C SER A 135 17.03 10.45 13.58
N VAL A 136 16.45 10.77 14.74
CA VAL A 136 15.33 11.72 14.84
C VAL A 136 15.70 13.07 14.21
N ASP A 137 16.93 13.55 14.42
CA ASP A 137 17.40 14.80 13.82
C ASP A 137 17.52 14.73 12.30
N SER A 138 17.95 13.57 11.76
CA SER A 138 17.98 13.34 10.31
C SER A 138 16.56 13.35 9.72
N LEU A 139 15.58 12.70 10.36
CA LEU A 139 14.19 12.71 9.91
C LEU A 139 13.58 14.12 9.99
N ARG A 140 13.89 14.89 11.02
CA ARG A 140 13.50 16.30 11.15
C ARG A 140 14.05 17.14 9.99
N ALA A 141 15.31 16.94 9.64
CA ALA A 141 15.95 17.64 8.53
C ALA A 141 15.29 17.27 7.19
N LEU A 142 15.02 15.97 6.93
CA LEU A 142 14.32 15.51 5.74
C LEU A 142 12.92 16.12 5.64
N HIS A 143 12.16 16.15 6.75
CA HIS A 143 10.85 16.78 6.76
C HIS A 143 10.93 18.28 6.41
N LYS A 144 11.86 19.01 7.01
CA LYS A 144 12.08 20.44 6.74
C LYS A 144 12.39 20.70 5.25
N ASN A 145 13.06 19.78 4.60
CA ASN A 145 13.43 19.87 3.17
C ASN A 145 12.29 19.37 2.23
N GLY A 146 11.15 18.89 2.74
CA GLY A 146 10.08 18.29 1.94
C GLY A 146 10.42 16.88 1.41
N GLU A 147 11.38 16.21 2.06
CA GLU A 147 11.87 14.86 1.71
C GLU A 147 11.30 13.77 2.63
N LEU A 148 10.47 14.16 3.60
CA LEU A 148 9.73 13.27 4.48
C LEU A 148 8.33 13.84 4.72
N MET A 149 7.30 13.12 4.30
CA MET A 149 5.90 13.46 4.55
C MET A 149 5.19 12.38 5.38
N VAL A 150 5.65 11.12 5.29
CA VAL A 150 5.12 10.00 6.06
C VAL A 150 6.28 9.21 6.66
N LEU A 151 6.20 8.87 7.94
CA LEU A 151 7.13 7.94 8.58
C LEU A 151 6.57 6.53 8.40
N GLY A 152 7.10 5.79 7.45
CA GLY A 152 6.61 4.45 7.10
C GLY A 152 7.22 3.96 5.78
N GLU A 153 7.29 2.68 5.62
CA GLU A 153 6.75 1.60 6.46
C GLU A 153 7.65 1.34 7.68
N LEU A 154 7.05 1.30 8.89
CA LEU A 154 7.76 0.79 10.06
C LEU A 154 7.66 -0.74 10.08
N THR A 155 8.75 -1.43 9.76
CA THR A 155 8.80 -2.89 9.54
C THR A 155 9.31 -3.66 10.76
N THR A 156 9.14 -3.12 11.97
CA THR A 156 9.68 -3.67 13.22
C THR A 156 9.18 -5.08 13.54
N GLN A 157 8.00 -5.45 13.05
CA GLN A 157 7.43 -6.78 13.21
C GLN A 157 8.34 -7.89 12.68
N TYR A 158 9.07 -7.66 11.56
CA TYR A 158 10.01 -8.64 11.00
C TYR A 158 11.18 -8.93 11.95
N ALA A 159 11.60 -7.94 12.73
CA ALA A 159 12.63 -8.09 13.75
C ALA A 159 12.08 -8.65 15.09
N GLY A 160 10.77 -8.91 15.20
CA GLY A 160 10.12 -9.33 16.43
C GLY A 160 10.01 -8.22 17.47
N ILE A 161 10.05 -6.97 17.04
CA ILE A 161 9.98 -5.77 17.89
C ILE A 161 8.53 -5.28 17.90
N TYR A 162 7.95 -5.20 19.10
CA TYR A 162 6.59 -4.68 19.28
C TYR A 162 6.53 -3.16 19.08
N PRO A 163 5.37 -2.61 18.65
CA PRO A 163 5.22 -1.17 18.44
C PRO A 163 5.48 -0.31 19.70
N ASN A 164 5.26 -0.86 20.89
CA ASN A 164 5.48 -0.17 22.17
C ASN A 164 6.92 -0.30 22.70
N ASP A 165 7.87 -0.77 21.89
CA ASP A 165 9.29 -0.76 22.26
C ASP A 165 9.77 0.67 22.49
N GLU A 166 10.45 0.91 23.61
CA GLU A 166 10.88 2.25 24.01
C GLU A 166 11.77 2.95 22.98
N ARG A 167 12.50 2.19 22.17
CA ARG A 167 13.34 2.72 21.08
C ARG A 167 12.53 3.42 19.98
N LEU A 168 11.23 3.11 19.85
CA LEU A 168 10.32 3.77 18.90
C LEU A 168 9.72 5.06 19.44
N THR A 169 9.70 5.25 20.77
CA THR A 169 9.11 6.44 21.40
C THR A 169 9.59 7.77 20.79
N PRO A 170 10.90 8.01 20.58
CA PRO A 170 11.35 9.28 20.01
C PRO A 170 10.85 9.55 18.58
N TYR A 171 10.55 8.50 17.82
CA TYR A 171 10.01 8.62 16.47
C TYR A 171 8.51 8.97 16.48
N PHE A 172 7.75 8.41 17.41
CA PHE A 172 6.35 8.79 17.60
C PHE A 172 6.21 10.20 18.15
N GLU A 173 7.07 10.61 19.08
CA GLU A 173 7.15 12.00 19.56
C GLU A 173 7.46 12.98 18.43
N LEU A 174 8.42 12.65 17.56
CA LEU A 174 8.73 13.43 16.37
C LEU A 174 7.52 13.52 15.43
N ALA A 175 6.83 12.39 15.20
CA ALA A 175 5.66 12.36 14.31
C ALA A 175 4.50 13.21 14.84
N GLU A 176 4.25 13.22 16.16
CA GLU A 176 3.28 14.11 16.79
C GLU A 176 3.71 15.58 16.71
N GLU A 177 5.00 15.88 16.95
CA GLU A 177 5.55 17.24 16.89
C GLU A 177 5.44 17.86 15.50
N LEU A 178 5.78 17.09 14.48
CA LEU A 178 5.77 17.53 13.08
C LEU A 178 4.42 17.32 12.38
N ASP A 179 3.45 16.72 13.07
CA ASP A 179 2.15 16.33 12.52
C ASP A 179 2.28 15.51 11.23
N ILE A 180 3.19 14.53 11.21
CA ILE A 180 3.36 13.60 10.09
C ILE A 180 2.70 12.25 10.38
N PRO A 181 2.06 11.61 9.38
CA PRO A 181 1.48 10.27 9.54
C PRO A 181 2.55 9.21 9.78
N VAL A 182 2.15 8.16 10.52
CA VAL A 182 2.96 6.95 10.70
C VAL A 182 2.24 5.76 10.08
N GLY A 183 2.91 5.09 9.14
CA GLY A 183 2.48 3.79 8.61
C GLY A 183 3.26 2.66 9.28
N ILE A 184 2.56 1.74 9.92
CA ILE A 184 3.20 0.65 10.63
C ILE A 184 2.72 -0.70 10.12
N HIS A 185 3.69 -1.57 9.81
CA HIS A 185 3.43 -2.95 9.41
C HIS A 185 2.85 -3.74 10.58
N VAL A 186 1.57 -4.07 10.49
CA VAL A 186 0.88 -5.01 11.38
C VAL A 186 0.00 -5.90 10.52
N GLY A 187 0.51 -7.09 10.20
CA GLY A 187 -0.16 -7.99 9.28
C GLY A 187 0.75 -9.09 8.73
N PRO A 188 0.33 -9.78 7.67
CA PRO A 188 1.10 -10.88 7.11
C PRO A 188 2.31 -10.36 6.32
N GLY A 189 3.46 -10.99 6.54
CA GLY A 189 4.56 -11.00 5.60
C GLY A 189 4.44 -12.15 4.59
N PRO A 190 5.51 -12.46 3.84
CA PRO A 190 5.52 -13.61 2.94
C PRO A 190 5.13 -14.90 3.68
N PRO A 191 4.42 -15.84 3.03
CA PRO A 191 4.14 -17.13 3.65
C PRO A 191 5.42 -17.78 4.17
N GLY A 192 5.42 -18.22 5.45
CA GLY A 192 6.59 -18.82 6.07
C GLY A 192 7.74 -17.85 6.38
N VAL A 193 7.49 -16.56 6.48
CA VAL A 193 8.48 -15.48 6.71
C VAL A 193 9.49 -15.78 7.82
N ILE A 194 9.07 -16.48 8.87
CA ILE A 194 9.96 -16.88 9.98
C ILE A 194 11.13 -17.77 9.51
N TYR A 195 10.93 -18.52 8.44
CA TYR A 195 11.92 -19.42 7.82
C TYR A 195 12.66 -18.76 6.64
N LEU A 196 12.34 -17.49 6.34
CA LEU A 196 12.98 -16.65 5.32
C LEU A 196 13.93 -15.60 5.93
N GLY A 197 14.44 -15.86 7.12
CA GLY A 197 15.40 -14.99 7.80
C GLY A 197 14.81 -14.11 8.92
N ALA A 198 13.49 -13.96 9.00
CA ALA A 198 12.82 -13.19 10.08
C ALA A 198 12.54 -14.10 11.30
N SER A 199 13.55 -14.73 11.86
CA SER A 199 13.43 -15.76 12.92
C SER A 199 12.72 -15.27 14.20
N ASN A 200 12.68 -13.96 14.43
CA ASN A 200 12.00 -13.34 15.57
C ASN A 200 10.55 -12.95 15.28
N TYR A 201 10.11 -13.01 14.03
CA TYR A 201 8.71 -12.75 13.65
C TYR A 201 7.76 -13.70 14.37
N ARG A 202 6.60 -13.19 14.80
CA ARG A 202 5.55 -14.00 15.45
C ARG A 202 4.17 -13.61 14.90
N ALA A 203 3.40 -14.60 14.50
CA ALA A 203 2.04 -14.42 13.96
C ALA A 203 1.11 -13.64 14.91
N LYS A 204 1.27 -13.78 16.23
CA LYS A 204 0.50 -13.01 17.22
C LYS A 204 0.71 -11.49 17.11
N MET A 205 1.80 -11.06 16.47
CA MET A 205 2.07 -9.63 16.25
C MET A 205 1.24 -9.02 15.12
N HIS A 206 0.44 -9.83 14.40
CA HIS A 206 -0.57 -9.31 13.47
C HIS A 206 -1.74 -8.62 14.20
N SER A 207 -1.86 -8.84 15.52
CA SER A 207 -2.94 -8.22 16.28
C SER A 207 -2.76 -6.71 16.40
N PRO A 208 -3.70 -5.90 15.91
CA PRO A 208 -3.71 -4.45 16.12
C PRO A 208 -3.70 -4.00 17.58
N LEU A 209 -4.12 -4.87 18.52
CA LEU A 209 -4.02 -4.59 19.95
C LEU A 209 -2.58 -4.33 20.43
N THR A 210 -1.58 -4.76 19.67
CA THR A 210 -0.16 -4.41 19.94
C THR A 210 0.12 -2.92 19.89
N LEU A 211 -0.75 -2.13 19.25
CA LEU A 211 -0.64 -0.67 19.10
C LEU A 211 -1.28 0.12 20.25
N GLU A 212 -2.11 -0.51 21.08
CA GLU A 212 -2.95 0.21 22.04
C GLU A 212 -2.13 1.08 23.00
N ASN A 213 -1.04 0.55 23.55
CA ASN A 213 -0.16 1.33 24.44
C ASN A 213 0.48 2.55 23.75
N VAL A 214 0.79 2.44 22.44
CA VAL A 214 1.31 3.56 21.65
C VAL A 214 0.22 4.62 21.46
N LEU A 215 -0.99 4.20 21.09
CA LEU A 215 -2.11 5.11 20.84
C LEU A 215 -2.56 5.86 22.11
N VAL A 216 -2.50 5.20 23.27
CA VAL A 216 -2.77 5.84 24.57
C VAL A 216 -1.68 6.84 24.95
N LYS A 217 -0.41 6.50 24.72
CA LYS A 217 0.73 7.37 25.03
C LYS A 217 0.84 8.55 24.06
N HIS A 218 0.47 8.34 22.79
CA HIS A 218 0.57 9.32 21.70
C HIS A 218 -0.81 9.61 21.08
N PRO A 219 -1.72 10.27 21.80
CA PRO A 219 -3.12 10.43 21.35
C PRO A 219 -3.30 11.34 20.13
N LYS A 220 -2.29 12.12 19.75
CA LYS A 220 -2.30 12.98 18.57
C LYS A 220 -1.66 12.32 17.34
N LEU A 221 -1.08 11.13 17.51
CA LEU A 221 -0.41 10.42 16.44
C LEU A 221 -1.41 10.06 15.33
N ARG A 222 -1.14 10.51 14.11
CA ARG A 222 -1.85 10.05 12.92
C ARG A 222 -1.25 8.72 12.47
N LEU A 223 -1.91 7.62 12.81
CA LEU A 223 -1.41 6.28 12.56
C LEU A 223 -2.33 5.52 11.61
N TYR A 224 -1.75 4.83 10.63
CA TYR A 224 -2.45 3.82 9.87
C TYR A 224 -1.76 2.47 9.98
N ILE A 225 -2.59 1.44 10.10
CA ILE A 225 -2.17 0.05 10.20
C ILE A 225 -2.06 -0.50 8.79
N MET A 226 -0.85 -0.68 8.31
CA MET A 226 -0.61 -1.34 7.03
C MET A 226 -1.05 -2.79 7.11
N HIS A 227 -1.72 -3.27 6.06
CA HIS A 227 -2.36 -4.60 5.97
C HIS A 227 -3.51 -4.83 6.97
N GLY A 228 -3.94 -3.78 7.70
CA GLY A 228 -5.10 -3.82 8.60
C GLY A 228 -5.11 -4.92 9.65
N GLY A 229 -3.95 -5.43 10.07
CA GLY A 229 -3.88 -6.51 11.05
C GLY A 229 -4.40 -7.86 10.55
N TYR A 230 -4.54 -8.05 9.25
CA TYR A 230 -5.08 -9.29 8.68
C TYR A 230 -4.33 -10.54 9.23
N PRO A 231 -5.01 -11.63 9.57
CA PRO A 231 -6.44 -11.87 9.54
C PRO A 231 -7.17 -11.57 10.88
N MET A 232 -6.57 -10.86 11.84
CA MET A 232 -7.05 -10.61 13.20
C MET A 232 -8.20 -9.57 13.20
N LEU A 233 -9.33 -9.91 12.57
CA LEU A 233 -10.46 -8.99 12.34
C LEU A 233 -11.06 -8.44 13.63
N ASP A 234 -11.32 -9.29 14.63
CA ASP A 234 -11.95 -8.88 15.88
C ASP A 234 -11.06 -7.91 16.68
N ASP A 235 -9.75 -8.16 16.68
CA ASP A 235 -8.78 -7.26 17.28
C ASP A 235 -8.75 -5.91 16.54
N LEU A 236 -8.81 -5.94 15.20
CA LEU A 236 -8.88 -4.72 14.41
C LEU A 236 -10.13 -3.90 14.72
N LEU A 237 -11.31 -4.53 14.72
CA LEU A 237 -12.57 -3.86 15.02
C LEU A 237 -12.55 -3.24 16.43
N THR A 238 -11.94 -3.94 17.40
CA THR A 238 -11.75 -3.45 18.77
C THR A 238 -10.90 -2.19 18.81
N VAL A 239 -9.75 -2.18 18.12
CA VAL A 239 -8.87 -1.00 18.03
C VAL A 239 -9.54 0.16 17.30
N LEU A 240 -10.21 -0.10 16.18
CA LEU A 240 -10.92 0.94 15.43
C LEU A 240 -12.08 1.54 16.24
N TYR A 241 -12.73 0.77 17.11
CA TYR A 241 -13.76 1.27 17.99
C TYR A 241 -13.19 2.16 19.10
N ALA A 242 -12.11 1.71 19.75
CA ALA A 242 -11.49 2.43 20.86
C ALA A 242 -10.70 3.70 20.41
N HIS A 243 -10.13 3.67 19.20
CA HIS A 243 -9.21 4.69 18.71
C HIS A 243 -9.70 5.31 17.38
N PRO A 244 -10.56 6.33 17.41
CA PRO A 244 -11.19 6.89 16.22
C PRO A 244 -10.23 7.59 15.25
N GLN A 245 -9.01 7.91 15.68
CA GLN A 245 -7.94 8.50 14.85
C GLN A 245 -7.19 7.49 13.98
N VAL A 246 -7.36 6.17 14.23
CA VAL A 246 -6.63 5.11 13.51
C VAL A 246 -7.29 4.81 12.18
N TYR A 247 -6.46 4.72 11.14
CA TYR A 247 -6.82 4.28 9.79
C TYR A 247 -6.13 2.95 9.46
N ILE A 248 -6.54 2.34 8.37
CA ILE A 248 -5.89 1.14 7.84
C ILE A 248 -5.69 1.27 6.33
N ASP A 249 -4.74 0.52 5.78
CA ASP A 249 -4.74 0.22 4.35
C ASP A 249 -4.98 -1.27 4.07
N VAL A 250 -5.08 -1.60 2.79
CA VAL A 250 -5.34 -2.95 2.31
C VAL A 250 -4.15 -3.54 1.55
N GLY A 251 -2.98 -2.92 1.65
CA GLY A 251 -1.77 -3.32 0.95
C GLY A 251 -1.47 -4.80 1.10
N VAL A 252 -0.86 -5.40 0.11
CA VAL A 252 -0.57 -6.83 -0.07
C VAL A 252 -1.78 -7.78 0.05
N ILE A 253 -2.61 -7.63 1.09
CA ILE A 253 -3.74 -8.55 1.33
C ILE A 253 -4.80 -8.47 0.24
N VAL A 254 -4.97 -7.30 -0.39
CA VAL A 254 -5.96 -7.06 -1.45
C VAL A 254 -5.73 -7.97 -2.67
N PHE A 255 -4.49 -8.32 -2.99
CA PHE A 255 -4.19 -9.17 -4.16
C PHE A 255 -3.63 -10.55 -3.79
N THR A 256 -3.08 -10.73 -2.58
CA THR A 256 -2.50 -12.03 -2.18
C THR A 256 -3.54 -12.99 -1.59
N GLN A 257 -4.60 -12.47 -1.01
CA GLN A 257 -5.62 -13.31 -0.39
C GLN A 257 -6.68 -13.77 -1.42
N PRO A 258 -7.24 -14.99 -1.26
CA PRO A 258 -8.41 -15.38 -2.04
C PRO A 258 -9.51 -14.33 -1.94
N ARG A 259 -10.07 -13.93 -3.10
CA ARG A 259 -11.01 -12.80 -3.21
C ARG A 259 -12.14 -12.85 -2.18
N GLU A 260 -12.77 -14.01 -2.01
CA GLU A 260 -13.86 -14.15 -1.04
C GLU A 260 -13.41 -14.00 0.42
N ALA A 261 -12.18 -14.41 0.75
CA ALA A 261 -11.63 -14.24 2.09
C ALA A 261 -11.37 -12.76 2.38
N PHE A 262 -10.74 -12.06 1.43
CA PHE A 262 -10.54 -10.62 1.51
C PHE A 262 -11.87 -9.86 1.58
N TYR A 263 -12.86 -10.22 0.75
CA TYR A 263 -14.17 -9.58 0.74
C TYR A 263 -14.93 -9.76 2.05
N ARG A 264 -14.90 -10.95 2.65
CA ARG A 264 -15.52 -11.15 3.98
C ARG A 264 -14.90 -10.24 5.03
N TRP A 265 -13.58 -10.13 5.03
CA TRP A 265 -12.83 -9.28 5.96
C TRP A 265 -13.15 -7.79 5.74
N LEU A 266 -13.04 -7.29 4.51
CA LEU A 266 -13.33 -5.88 4.19
C LEU A 266 -14.80 -5.52 4.43
N LYS A 267 -15.72 -6.41 4.05
CA LYS A 267 -17.16 -6.23 4.28
C LYS A 267 -17.48 -6.07 5.77
N ALA A 268 -16.89 -6.88 6.63
CA ALA A 268 -17.12 -6.80 8.07
C ALA A 268 -16.68 -5.44 8.64
N ILE A 269 -15.58 -4.88 8.16
CA ILE A 269 -15.10 -3.54 8.56
C ILE A 269 -16.08 -2.45 8.10
N VAL A 270 -16.56 -2.55 6.86
CA VAL A 270 -17.52 -1.58 6.29
C VAL A 270 -18.88 -1.67 6.98
N ASP A 271 -19.39 -2.88 7.21
CA ASP A 271 -20.66 -3.12 7.90
C ASP A 271 -20.63 -2.64 9.37
N ALA A 272 -19.45 -2.70 10.01
CA ALA A 272 -19.24 -2.15 11.35
C ALA A 272 -19.16 -0.61 11.38
N GLY A 273 -19.23 0.07 10.21
CA GLY A 273 -19.22 1.52 10.11
C GLY A 273 -17.82 2.15 9.97
N PHE A 274 -16.77 1.35 9.77
CA PHE A 274 -15.39 1.84 9.70
C PHE A 274 -14.87 2.05 8.27
N GLY A 275 -15.72 1.91 7.25
CA GLY A 275 -15.34 2.08 5.84
C GLY A 275 -14.69 3.44 5.51
N ASN A 276 -15.03 4.48 6.28
CA ASN A 276 -14.46 5.83 6.16
C ASN A 276 -13.01 5.95 6.70
N ARG A 277 -12.41 4.86 7.17
CA ARG A 277 -11.03 4.80 7.65
C ARG A 277 -10.20 3.72 6.95
N VAL A 278 -10.74 3.12 5.89
CA VAL A 278 -10.02 2.18 5.01
C VAL A 278 -9.44 2.95 3.84
N MET A 279 -8.14 2.82 3.60
CA MET A 279 -7.43 3.45 2.48
C MET A 279 -6.93 2.39 1.51
N PHE A 280 -6.84 2.76 0.23
CA PHE A 280 -6.20 1.93 -0.76
C PHE A 280 -4.68 1.94 -0.55
N GLY A 281 -4.08 0.78 -0.62
CA GLY A 281 -2.64 0.54 -0.69
C GLY A 281 -2.42 -0.68 -1.56
N SER A 282 -1.45 -0.64 -2.46
CA SER A 282 -1.10 -1.80 -3.28
C SER A 282 -0.03 -2.67 -2.65
N ASP A 283 0.97 -2.05 -2.03
CA ASP A 283 2.19 -2.75 -1.58
C ASP A 283 2.82 -3.53 -2.74
N GLN A 284 3.09 -2.81 -3.85
CA GLN A 284 3.53 -3.46 -5.09
C GLN A 284 4.93 -4.09 -5.01
N MET A 285 5.74 -3.71 -4.01
CA MET A 285 7.11 -4.20 -3.84
C MET A 285 7.93 -4.17 -5.13
N VAL A 286 8.06 -5.32 -5.82
CA VAL A 286 8.79 -5.46 -7.10
C VAL A 286 7.87 -5.83 -8.27
N TRP A 287 6.56 -5.79 -8.09
CA TRP A 287 5.55 -6.22 -9.09
C TRP A 287 4.60 -5.08 -9.48
N PRO A 288 4.95 -4.16 -10.39
CA PRO A 288 4.09 -3.03 -10.78
C PRO A 288 2.67 -3.45 -11.19
N GLY A 289 2.54 -4.61 -11.85
CA GLY A 289 1.26 -5.13 -12.32
C GLY A 289 0.26 -5.50 -11.22
N VAL A 290 0.68 -5.65 -9.95
CA VAL A 290 -0.26 -5.93 -8.86
C VAL A 290 -1.11 -4.71 -8.49
N ILE A 291 -0.65 -3.49 -8.82
CA ILE A 291 -1.42 -2.25 -8.61
C ILE A 291 -2.77 -2.35 -9.33
N GLU A 292 -2.76 -2.69 -10.63
CA GLU A 292 -4.01 -2.83 -11.40
C GLU A 292 -4.86 -4.00 -10.91
N ARG A 293 -4.24 -5.09 -10.45
CA ARG A 293 -4.97 -6.21 -9.82
C ARG A 293 -5.67 -5.77 -8.55
N SER A 294 -4.99 -4.98 -7.71
CA SER A 294 -5.54 -4.44 -6.46
C SER A 294 -6.71 -3.49 -6.71
N ILE A 295 -6.58 -2.61 -7.69
CA ILE A 295 -7.67 -1.72 -8.12
C ILE A 295 -8.89 -2.54 -8.56
N ALA A 296 -8.70 -3.55 -9.42
CA ALA A 296 -9.78 -4.39 -9.91
C ALA A 296 -10.52 -5.11 -8.75
N VAL A 297 -9.80 -5.59 -7.73
CA VAL A 297 -10.41 -6.24 -6.56
C VAL A 297 -11.37 -5.30 -5.83
N ILE A 298 -10.98 -4.05 -5.60
CA ILE A 298 -11.87 -3.06 -4.93
C ILE A 298 -13.03 -2.62 -5.85
N GLN A 299 -12.74 -2.37 -7.14
CA GLN A 299 -13.76 -1.95 -8.11
C GLN A 299 -14.87 -3.00 -8.29
N GLU A 300 -14.50 -4.28 -8.31
CA GLU A 300 -15.41 -5.41 -8.50
C GLU A 300 -16.10 -5.85 -7.20
N ALA A 301 -15.83 -5.22 -6.04
CA ALA A 301 -16.43 -5.59 -4.77
C ALA A 301 -17.95 -5.28 -4.78
N PRO A 302 -18.85 -6.30 -4.80
CA PRO A 302 -20.28 -6.09 -5.03
C PRO A 302 -21.02 -5.53 -3.81
N PHE A 303 -20.39 -5.53 -2.65
CA PHE A 303 -20.96 -5.02 -1.40
C PHE A 303 -20.59 -3.55 -1.13
N LEU A 304 -19.69 -2.97 -1.94
CA LEU A 304 -19.32 -1.56 -1.83
C LEU A 304 -20.17 -0.71 -2.77
N THR A 305 -20.72 0.37 -2.26
CA THR A 305 -21.31 1.44 -3.09
C THR A 305 -20.19 2.21 -3.82
N GLU A 306 -20.52 2.92 -4.89
CA GLU A 306 -19.55 3.76 -5.62
C GLU A 306 -18.94 4.85 -4.71
N SER A 307 -19.71 5.41 -3.79
CA SER A 307 -19.18 6.34 -2.78
C SER A 307 -18.16 5.69 -1.86
N GLN A 308 -18.43 4.48 -1.37
CA GLN A 308 -17.48 3.75 -0.51
C GLN A 308 -16.20 3.37 -1.26
N LYS A 309 -16.31 2.96 -2.54
CA LYS A 309 -15.14 2.74 -3.40
C LYS A 309 -14.33 4.03 -3.56
N ARG A 310 -15.00 5.16 -3.79
CA ARG A 310 -14.35 6.46 -3.90
C ARG A 310 -13.65 6.86 -2.60
N ASP A 311 -14.27 6.59 -1.45
CA ASP A 311 -13.70 6.86 -0.14
C ASP A 311 -12.42 6.02 0.07
N ILE A 312 -12.45 4.73 -0.24
CA ILE A 312 -11.29 3.83 -0.14
C ILE A 312 -10.17 4.26 -1.09
N PHE A 313 -10.49 4.57 -2.34
CA PHE A 313 -9.47 4.94 -3.33
C PHE A 313 -8.87 6.32 -3.13
N TYR A 314 -9.59 7.26 -2.46
CA TYR A 314 -9.13 8.64 -2.46
C TYR A 314 -9.52 9.45 -1.22
N ASN A 315 -10.82 9.61 -0.92
CA ASN A 315 -11.26 10.60 0.05
C ASN A 315 -10.72 10.36 1.46
N ASN A 316 -10.60 9.08 1.87
CA ASN A 316 -10.05 8.72 3.17
C ASN A 316 -8.57 9.10 3.27
N ALA A 317 -7.79 8.86 2.22
CA ALA A 317 -6.38 9.23 2.16
C ALA A 317 -6.19 10.76 2.11
N VAL A 318 -7.00 11.50 1.34
CA VAL A 318 -7.02 12.98 1.32
C VAL A 318 -7.18 13.52 2.74
N ARG A 319 -8.19 13.04 3.46
CA ARG A 319 -8.47 13.46 4.84
C ARG A 319 -7.34 13.07 5.79
N PHE A 320 -6.82 11.85 5.68
CA PHE A 320 -5.75 11.36 6.53
C PHE A 320 -4.43 12.08 6.30
N LEU A 321 -4.06 12.34 5.05
CA LEU A 321 -2.86 13.09 4.68
C LEU A 321 -3.00 14.60 4.89
N ARG A 322 -4.24 15.09 5.06
CA ARG A 322 -4.57 16.54 5.17
C ARG A 322 -4.14 17.31 3.93
N LEU A 323 -4.44 16.75 2.75
CA LEU A 323 -4.10 17.42 1.49
C LEU A 323 -4.85 18.75 1.37
N SER A 324 -4.15 19.74 0.84
CA SER A 324 -4.73 21.06 0.56
C SER A 324 -5.70 21.03 -0.61
N ASP A 325 -6.60 22.02 -0.68
CA ASP A 325 -7.53 22.18 -1.80
C ASP A 325 -6.78 22.32 -3.14
N GLU A 326 -5.59 22.92 -3.14
CA GLU A 326 -4.73 23.06 -4.32
C GLU A 326 -4.19 21.68 -4.79
N GLU A 327 -3.73 20.84 -3.86
CA GLU A 327 -3.29 19.48 -4.18
C GLU A 327 -4.45 18.65 -4.72
N ILE A 328 -5.63 18.73 -4.09
CA ILE A 328 -6.84 18.04 -4.54
C ILE A 328 -7.21 18.48 -5.96
N ALA A 329 -7.25 19.81 -6.22
CA ALA A 329 -7.54 20.34 -7.54
C ALA A 329 -6.56 19.86 -8.60
N ARG A 330 -5.25 19.82 -8.28
CA ARG A 330 -4.21 19.27 -9.16
C ARG A 330 -4.45 17.80 -9.50
N HIS A 331 -4.84 16.98 -8.52
CA HIS A 331 -5.14 15.56 -8.75
C HIS A 331 -6.30 15.35 -9.73
N HIS A 332 -7.27 16.24 -9.74
CA HIS A 332 -8.45 16.16 -10.61
C HIS A 332 -8.27 16.82 -11.98
N SER A 333 -7.16 17.52 -12.22
CA SER A 333 -6.86 18.21 -13.48
C SER A 333 -5.91 17.45 -14.42
N ASN A 334 -5.47 16.24 -14.04
CA ASN A 334 -4.56 15.38 -14.82
C ASN A 334 -5.30 14.22 -15.47
#